data_4fd5085361aacf941d5990068d964e65
#
_entry.id   4fd5085361aacf941d5990068d964e65
#
_cell.length_a   1.000
_cell.length_b   1.000
_cell.length_c   1.000
_cell.angle_alpha   90.00
_cell.angle_beta   90.00
_cell.angle_gamma   90.00
#
_symmetry.space_group_name_H-M   'P 1'
#
loop_
_entity.id
_entity.type
_entity.pdbx_description
1 polymer ?
#
loop_
_entity_poly.entity_id
_entity_poly.type
_entity_poly.pdbx_seq_one_letter_code
_entity_poly.pdbx_strand_id
1 'polypeptide(L)'
;GMVARDQFVGPYQVPVSDYSLSLRSYTSNNGEVLSIGEKPTIALINPAASMRMALGEALTNMSGVVIKGLNNVQVSANWMAASGENSDDFALRSGVEALSKIAVDLKVSIPVGKDSLSMRTKWSENNSDYEVSSPLSGVITAMAPVDDVTESVTPELNTSDDTSILLIKLNNKNRLAGSIFSEITETKYQHTPDIDDIEVFEKLFSGIQNLLKSKKILAMHDISDGGLITTLLEMCFTKKVGMRMDLDDSSGVNEFLFSEEIGFATVSYTHLRAHETSG
;
A
#
# COMPACT_ATOMS: atom_id res chain seq x y z
N GLY A 1 -24.70 2.66 11.84
CA GLY A 1 -23.57 2.31 12.60
C GLY A 1 -22.60 3.46 12.85
N MET A 2 -21.44 3.13 13.38
CA MET A 2 -20.36 4.10 13.65
C MET A 2 -19.27 4.09 12.57
N VAL A 3 -19.56 3.61 11.38
CA VAL A 3 -18.64 3.66 10.23
C VAL A 3 -18.63 5.08 9.67
N ALA A 4 -17.46 5.70 9.63
CA ALA A 4 -17.23 7.00 9.00
C ALA A 4 -16.79 6.85 7.54
N ARG A 5 -15.97 5.82 7.24
CA ARG A 5 -15.55 5.42 5.89
C ARG A 5 -15.45 3.91 5.82
N ASP A 6 -15.82 3.34 4.69
CA ASP A 6 -15.64 1.95 4.31
C ASP A 6 -15.00 1.86 2.92
N GLN A 7 -15.03 0.70 2.28
CA GLN A 7 -14.42 0.50 0.96
C GLN A 7 -15.14 1.26 -0.17
N PHE A 8 -16.34 1.76 0.03
CA PHE A 8 -17.15 2.39 -1.02
C PHE A 8 -16.88 3.89 -1.14
N VAL A 9 -16.59 4.34 -2.36
CA VAL A 9 -16.18 5.71 -2.67
C VAL A 9 -17.08 6.34 -3.72
N GLY A 10 -17.37 7.63 -3.51
CA GLY A 10 -18.10 8.48 -4.45
C GLY A 10 -19.57 8.12 -4.62
N PRO A 11 -20.28 8.82 -5.53
CA PRO A 11 -21.70 8.65 -5.72
C PRO A 11 -22.10 7.29 -6.30
N TYR A 12 -21.13 6.58 -6.91
CA TYR A 12 -21.35 5.26 -7.52
C TYR A 12 -20.97 4.10 -6.61
N GLN A 13 -20.52 4.39 -5.38
CA GLN A 13 -20.13 3.38 -4.38
C GLN A 13 -19.13 2.36 -4.92
N VAL A 14 -18.06 2.86 -5.55
CA VAL A 14 -16.99 2.02 -6.10
C VAL A 14 -16.10 1.54 -4.96
N PRO A 15 -15.74 0.24 -4.85
CA PRO A 15 -14.97 -0.30 -3.74
C PRO A 15 -13.46 -0.10 -3.93
N VAL A 16 -13.00 1.13 -3.84
CA VAL A 16 -11.60 1.55 -4.08
C VAL A 16 -10.97 2.31 -2.91
N SER A 17 -11.53 2.23 -1.71
CA SER A 17 -10.91 2.80 -0.52
C SER A 17 -10.04 1.76 0.18
N ASP A 18 -8.86 2.15 0.60
CA ASP A 18 -7.81 1.28 1.12
C ASP A 18 -7.81 1.20 2.65
N TYR A 19 -8.69 1.96 3.30
CA TYR A 19 -8.83 1.96 4.75
C TYR A 19 -10.29 1.96 5.18
N SER A 20 -10.53 1.45 6.37
CA SER A 20 -11.79 1.66 7.09
C SER A 20 -11.59 2.66 8.23
N LEU A 21 -12.60 3.51 8.46
CA LEU A 21 -12.58 4.54 9.50
C LEU A 21 -13.86 4.47 10.31
N SER A 22 -13.74 4.25 11.62
CA SER A 22 -14.87 4.13 12.52
C SER A 22 -14.84 5.20 13.61
N LEU A 23 -16.02 5.63 14.05
CA LEU A 23 -16.20 6.49 15.21
C LEU A 23 -16.14 5.67 16.50
N ARG A 24 -15.61 6.24 17.58
CA ARG A 24 -15.65 5.66 18.91
C ARG A 24 -16.98 5.90 19.62
N SER A 25 -17.70 6.94 19.25
CA SER A 25 -18.99 7.27 19.84
C SER A 25 -19.87 8.07 18.88
N TYR A 26 -21.15 8.20 19.21
CA TYR A 26 -22.10 9.04 18.44
C TYR A 26 -22.00 10.54 18.77
N THR A 27 -21.21 10.92 19.76
CA THR A 27 -21.14 12.31 20.29
C THR A 27 -19.77 12.95 20.11
N SER A 28 -18.83 12.27 19.43
CA SER A 28 -17.52 12.84 19.14
C SER A 28 -17.03 12.41 17.76
N ASN A 29 -16.09 13.17 17.19
CA ASN A 29 -15.44 12.85 15.93
C ASN A 29 -14.21 11.94 16.11
N ASN A 30 -13.86 11.55 17.34
CA ASN A 30 -12.75 10.63 17.56
C ASN A 30 -13.05 9.26 16.99
N GLY A 31 -12.04 8.63 16.41
CA GLY A 31 -12.19 7.36 15.73
C GLY A 31 -10.95 6.49 15.75
N GLU A 32 -10.99 5.49 14.88
CA GLU A 32 -9.90 4.57 14.59
C GLU A 32 -9.86 4.29 13.09
N VAL A 33 -8.65 4.28 12.53
CA VAL A 33 -8.40 3.85 11.16
C VAL A 33 -7.78 2.47 11.16
N LEU A 34 -8.22 1.60 10.23
CA LEU A 34 -7.63 0.31 9.93
C LEU A 34 -7.30 0.21 8.45
N SER A 35 -6.17 -0.43 8.17
CA SER A 35 -5.73 -0.76 6.81
C SER A 35 -4.99 -2.09 6.80
N ILE A 36 -4.81 -2.66 5.61
CA ILE A 36 -4.12 -3.93 5.41
C ILE A 36 -3.07 -3.75 4.32
N GLY A 37 -1.96 -4.48 4.42
CA GLY A 37 -0.96 -4.60 3.37
C GLY A 37 -0.40 -6.01 3.30
N GLU A 38 -0.11 -6.46 2.09
CA GLU A 38 0.50 -7.75 1.80
C GLU A 38 1.22 -7.74 0.44
N LYS A 39 2.29 -8.51 0.28
CA LYS A 39 3.02 -8.63 -1.00
C LYS A 39 3.61 -10.02 -1.19
N PRO A 40 2.78 -11.09 -1.30
CA PRO A 40 3.25 -12.46 -1.35
C PRO A 40 4.01 -12.80 -2.65
N THR A 41 3.69 -12.18 -3.78
CA THR A 41 4.37 -12.39 -5.06
C THR A 41 5.83 -11.92 -5.02
N ILE A 42 6.10 -10.84 -4.31
CA ILE A 42 7.46 -10.36 -4.05
C ILE A 42 8.25 -11.38 -3.23
N ALA A 43 7.61 -12.10 -2.30
CA ALA A 43 8.29 -13.06 -1.44
C ALA A 43 8.90 -14.26 -2.21
N LEU A 44 8.36 -14.59 -3.38
CA LEU A 44 8.93 -15.61 -4.27
C LEU A 44 10.33 -15.26 -4.77
N ILE A 45 10.69 -13.97 -4.75
CA ILE A 45 11.95 -13.45 -5.26
C ILE A 45 12.79 -12.88 -4.12
N ASN A 46 12.17 -12.06 -3.25
CA ASN A 46 12.81 -11.38 -2.13
C ASN A 46 11.89 -11.32 -0.90
N PRO A 47 11.97 -12.32 0.00
CA PRO A 47 11.10 -12.37 1.19
C PRO A 47 11.24 -11.16 2.12
N ALA A 48 12.45 -10.60 2.23
CA ALA A 48 12.70 -9.42 3.05
C ALA A 48 12.03 -8.17 2.49
N ALA A 49 12.11 -7.95 1.17
CA ALA A 49 11.42 -6.86 0.49
C ALA A 49 9.90 -7.01 0.60
N SER A 50 9.37 -8.23 0.43
CA SER A 50 7.94 -8.52 0.59
C SER A 50 7.40 -8.01 1.92
N MET A 51 8.09 -8.27 3.01
CA MET A 51 7.63 -7.87 4.35
C MET A 51 7.80 -6.38 4.62
N ARG A 52 8.85 -5.74 4.09
CA ARG A 52 8.97 -4.27 4.15
C ARG A 52 7.87 -3.60 3.33
N MET A 53 7.59 -4.12 2.13
CA MET A 53 6.53 -3.61 1.27
C MET A 53 5.13 -3.83 1.87
N ALA A 54 4.87 -4.99 2.50
CA ALA A 54 3.59 -5.25 3.16
C ALA A 54 3.33 -4.26 4.32
N LEU A 55 4.34 -3.95 5.14
CA LEU A 55 4.20 -2.89 6.14
C LEU A 55 4.03 -1.52 5.49
N GLY A 56 4.84 -1.22 4.48
CA GLY A 56 4.74 0.03 3.72
C GLY A 56 3.34 0.25 3.16
N GLU A 57 2.76 -0.75 2.50
CA GLU A 57 1.41 -0.70 1.95
C GLU A 57 0.35 -0.49 3.06
N ALA A 58 0.41 -1.23 4.17
CA ALA A 58 -0.51 -1.00 5.28
C ALA A 58 -0.45 0.45 5.80
N LEU A 59 0.74 1.07 5.81
CA LEU A 59 0.91 2.46 6.23
C LEU A 59 0.46 3.46 5.16
N THR A 60 0.73 3.20 3.86
CA THR A 60 0.26 4.07 2.78
C THR A 60 -1.25 4.04 2.64
N ASN A 61 -1.87 2.87 2.78
CA ASN A 61 -3.32 2.71 2.76
C ASN A 61 -4.02 3.57 3.82
N MET A 62 -3.48 3.66 5.04
CA MET A 62 -4.07 4.55 6.07
C MET A 62 -3.73 6.03 5.90
N SER A 63 -2.80 6.38 4.99
CA SER A 63 -2.31 7.76 4.85
C SER A 63 -3.39 8.76 4.42
N GLY A 64 -4.53 8.32 3.90
CA GLY A 64 -5.69 9.16 3.60
C GLY A 64 -6.38 9.74 4.83
N VAL A 65 -5.97 9.38 6.04
CA VAL A 65 -6.53 9.85 7.31
C VAL A 65 -5.44 10.55 8.12
N VAL A 66 -5.78 11.68 8.75
CA VAL A 66 -4.84 12.36 9.65
C VAL A 66 -4.68 11.57 10.93
N ILE A 67 -3.45 11.11 11.20
CA ILE A 67 -3.06 10.43 12.44
C ILE A 67 -1.98 11.22 13.19
N LYS A 68 -1.73 10.87 14.45
CA LYS A 68 -0.73 11.57 15.31
C LYS A 68 0.72 11.31 14.91
N GLY A 69 0.98 10.24 14.14
CA GLY A 69 2.31 9.83 13.69
C GLY A 69 2.50 8.32 13.78
N LEU A 70 3.56 7.82 13.16
CA LEU A 70 3.84 6.38 13.04
C LEU A 70 3.98 5.69 14.41
N ASN A 71 4.52 6.37 15.41
CA ASN A 71 4.65 5.84 16.77
C ASN A 71 3.31 5.59 17.50
N ASN A 72 2.19 6.01 16.92
CA ASN A 72 0.84 5.70 17.41
C ASN A 72 0.18 4.57 16.61
N VAL A 73 0.85 4.04 15.60
CA VAL A 73 0.37 2.90 14.83
C VAL A 73 0.70 1.61 15.56
N GLN A 74 -0.32 0.76 15.67
CA GLN A 74 -0.19 -0.63 16.13
C GLN A 74 -0.48 -1.57 14.98
N VAL A 75 0.23 -2.68 14.94
CA VAL A 75 0.15 -3.66 13.84
C VAL A 75 -0.13 -5.04 14.40
N SER A 76 -1.01 -5.76 13.72
CA SER A 76 -1.10 -7.22 13.83
C SER A 76 -0.41 -7.84 12.62
N ALA A 77 0.57 -8.72 12.86
CA ALA A 77 1.30 -9.42 11.80
C ALA A 77 0.86 -10.89 11.73
N ASN A 78 0.20 -11.27 10.63
CA ASN A 78 -0.18 -12.66 10.37
C ASN A 78 0.75 -13.28 9.34
N TRP A 79 1.31 -14.44 9.69
CA TRP A 79 2.30 -15.15 8.89
C TRP A 79 1.71 -16.43 8.33
N MET A 80 1.87 -16.67 7.04
CA MET A 80 1.55 -17.93 6.40
C MET A 80 2.78 -18.42 5.63
N ALA A 81 3.21 -19.65 5.89
CA ALA A 81 4.37 -20.28 5.29
C ALA A 81 4.24 -21.81 5.24
N ALA A 82 4.91 -22.44 4.32
CA ALA A 82 5.01 -23.91 4.24
C ALA A 82 6.28 -24.40 4.95
N SER A 83 6.40 -24.20 6.26
CA SER A 83 7.59 -24.53 7.04
C SER A 83 7.96 -26.00 6.95
N GLY A 84 9.25 -26.31 7.14
CA GLY A 84 9.84 -27.66 7.13
C GLY A 84 10.73 -27.94 5.95
N GLU A 85 10.87 -27.02 5.01
CA GLU A 85 11.88 -27.04 3.95
C GLU A 85 12.84 -25.87 4.10
N ASN A 86 14.13 -26.08 3.81
CA ASN A 86 15.15 -25.06 4.05
C ASN A 86 14.89 -23.72 3.36
N SER A 87 14.31 -23.73 2.16
CA SER A 87 13.97 -22.53 1.41
C SER A 87 12.85 -21.73 2.06
N ASP A 88 11.81 -22.41 2.51
CA ASP A 88 10.62 -21.81 3.12
C ASP A 88 10.94 -21.26 4.52
N ASP A 89 11.73 -22.02 5.29
CA ASP A 89 12.21 -21.61 6.61
C ASP A 89 13.16 -20.39 6.50
N PHE A 90 14.03 -20.36 5.47
CA PHE A 90 14.87 -19.18 5.18
C PHE A 90 14.02 -17.98 4.79
N ALA A 91 13.00 -18.15 3.94
CA ALA A 91 12.11 -17.09 3.53
C ALA A 91 11.36 -16.49 4.73
N LEU A 92 10.80 -17.35 5.59
CA LEU A 92 10.11 -16.94 6.81
C LEU A 92 11.05 -16.15 7.73
N ARG A 93 12.24 -16.69 8.02
CA ARG A 93 13.24 -16.01 8.87
C ARG A 93 13.63 -14.64 8.31
N SER A 94 13.97 -14.59 7.02
CA SER A 94 14.36 -13.35 6.34
C SER A 94 13.26 -12.30 6.39
N GLY A 95 12.00 -12.72 6.18
CA GLY A 95 10.84 -11.84 6.28
C GLY A 95 10.64 -11.29 7.70
N VAL A 96 10.73 -12.16 8.72
CA VAL A 96 10.58 -11.76 10.13
C VAL A 96 11.66 -10.76 10.55
N GLU A 97 12.93 -11.03 10.20
CA GLU A 97 14.05 -10.14 10.50
C GLU A 97 13.85 -8.76 9.83
N ALA A 98 13.41 -8.74 8.56
CA ALA A 98 13.17 -7.51 7.83
C ALA A 98 12.01 -6.69 8.42
N LEU A 99 10.88 -7.33 8.71
CA LEU A 99 9.73 -6.67 9.33
C LEU A 99 10.07 -6.12 10.73
N SER A 100 10.76 -6.92 11.55
CA SER A 100 11.19 -6.50 12.89
C SER A 100 12.07 -5.25 12.81
N LYS A 101 13.05 -5.24 11.90
CA LYS A 101 13.96 -4.12 11.73
C LYS A 101 13.21 -2.85 11.32
N ILE A 102 12.43 -2.89 10.24
CA ILE A 102 11.73 -1.70 9.75
C ILE A 102 10.69 -1.19 10.76
N ALA A 103 10.00 -2.07 11.49
CA ALA A 103 9.05 -1.67 12.53
C ALA A 103 9.74 -0.91 13.68
N VAL A 104 10.93 -1.37 14.12
CA VAL A 104 11.73 -0.67 15.12
C VAL A 104 12.20 0.69 14.62
N ASP A 105 12.73 0.74 13.39
CA ASP A 105 13.25 1.97 12.80
C ASP A 105 12.12 3.03 12.65
N LEU A 106 10.92 2.62 12.23
CA LEU A 106 9.73 3.48 12.11
C LEU A 106 8.99 3.71 13.44
N LYS A 107 9.41 3.06 14.53
CA LYS A 107 8.74 3.10 15.86
C LYS A 107 7.27 2.62 15.82
N VAL A 108 6.96 1.71 14.89
CA VAL A 108 5.66 1.05 14.79
C VAL A 108 5.63 -0.16 15.71
N SER A 109 4.60 -0.29 16.52
CA SER A 109 4.46 -1.39 17.48
C SER A 109 3.76 -2.60 16.85
N ILE A 110 4.30 -3.81 17.08
CA ILE A 110 3.68 -5.09 16.66
C ILE A 110 3.34 -5.90 17.94
N PRO A 111 2.26 -5.55 18.66
CA PRO A 111 1.93 -6.19 19.92
C PRO A 111 1.31 -7.59 19.76
N VAL A 112 0.80 -7.93 18.59
CA VAL A 112 0.08 -9.17 18.33
C VAL A 112 0.32 -9.69 16.92
N GLY A 113 0.18 -10.99 16.77
CA GLY A 113 0.26 -11.67 15.48
C GLY A 113 -0.13 -13.14 15.65
N LYS A 114 -0.19 -13.84 14.54
CA LYS A 114 -0.39 -15.30 14.51
C LYS A 114 0.36 -15.89 13.32
N ASP A 115 0.57 -17.19 13.36
CA ASP A 115 1.17 -17.92 12.26
C ASP A 115 0.29 -19.10 11.78
N SER A 116 0.51 -19.51 10.53
CA SER A 116 0.01 -20.72 9.92
C SER A 116 1.16 -21.32 9.10
N LEU A 117 1.92 -22.23 9.71
CA LEU A 117 3.19 -22.71 9.15
C LEU A 117 3.07 -24.01 8.33
N SER A 118 1.87 -24.53 8.17
CA SER A 118 1.59 -25.77 7.40
C SER A 118 0.86 -25.50 6.07
N MET A 119 1.24 -24.40 5.38
CA MET A 119 0.58 -23.96 4.13
C MET A 119 1.04 -24.77 2.92
N ARG A 120 0.87 -26.11 3.02
CA ARG A 120 1.27 -27.10 2.02
C ARG A 120 0.17 -28.14 1.89
N THR A 121 -0.19 -28.48 0.65
CA THR A 121 -1.12 -29.55 0.34
C THR A 121 -0.41 -30.62 -0.47
N LYS A 122 -0.53 -31.88 -0.05
CA LYS A 122 -0.01 -33.07 -0.77
C LYS A 122 -1.16 -33.99 -1.12
N TRP A 123 -1.16 -34.56 -2.34
CA TRP A 123 -2.14 -35.54 -2.76
C TRP A 123 -1.52 -36.48 -3.76
N SER A 124 -2.15 -37.66 -3.93
CA SER A 124 -1.73 -38.67 -4.94
C SER A 124 -2.88 -38.87 -5.90
N GLU A 125 -2.60 -38.82 -7.18
CA GLU A 125 -3.55 -39.09 -8.26
C GLU A 125 -2.87 -39.89 -9.39
N ASN A 126 -3.51 -40.95 -9.91
CA ASN A 126 -2.98 -41.77 -11.01
C ASN A 126 -1.54 -42.27 -10.76
N ASN A 127 -1.23 -42.74 -9.54
CA ASN A 127 0.09 -43.18 -9.10
C ASN A 127 1.20 -42.08 -9.16
N SER A 128 0.82 -40.82 -9.21
CA SER A 128 1.74 -39.68 -9.11
C SER A 128 1.44 -38.88 -7.85
N ASP A 129 2.49 -38.46 -7.17
CA ASP A 129 2.39 -37.56 -6.00
C ASP A 129 2.51 -36.12 -6.44
N TYR A 130 1.64 -35.32 -5.90
CA TYR A 130 1.58 -33.85 -6.15
C TYR A 130 1.74 -33.12 -4.85
N GLU A 131 2.34 -31.92 -4.94
CA GLU A 131 2.48 -31.01 -3.84
C GLU A 131 2.31 -29.57 -4.32
N VAL A 132 1.58 -28.77 -3.54
CA VAL A 132 1.48 -27.32 -3.69
C VAL A 132 1.77 -26.69 -2.34
N SER A 133 2.69 -25.72 -2.32
CA SER A 133 2.98 -24.90 -1.14
C SER A 133 2.72 -23.42 -1.44
N SER A 134 2.19 -22.70 -0.45
CA SER A 134 2.02 -21.24 -0.51
C SER A 134 3.37 -20.55 -0.37
N PRO A 135 3.64 -19.46 -1.08
CA PRO A 135 4.77 -18.61 -0.77
C PRO A 135 4.63 -18.01 0.65
N LEU A 136 5.74 -17.51 1.19
CA LEU A 136 5.67 -16.69 2.39
C LEU A 136 4.69 -15.54 2.15
N SER A 137 3.68 -15.45 3.01
CA SER A 137 2.71 -14.36 2.99
C SER A 137 2.64 -13.73 4.38
N GLY A 138 2.89 -12.43 4.46
CA GLY A 138 2.70 -11.65 5.66
C GLY A 138 1.56 -10.68 5.46
N VAL A 139 0.44 -10.90 6.15
CA VAL A 139 -0.69 -9.96 6.15
C VAL A 139 -0.54 -9.04 7.34
N ILE A 140 -0.30 -7.78 7.05
CA ILE A 140 -0.06 -6.71 8.02
C ILE A 140 -1.33 -5.88 8.16
N THR A 141 -1.96 -5.96 9.33
CA THR A 141 -3.11 -5.08 9.65
C THR A 141 -2.61 -3.94 10.52
N ALA A 142 -2.66 -2.73 10.01
CA ALA A 142 -2.29 -1.53 10.76
C ALA A 142 -3.53 -0.82 11.33
N MET A 143 -3.42 -0.27 12.52
CA MET A 143 -4.48 0.49 13.18
C MET A 143 -3.90 1.68 13.93
N ALA A 144 -4.63 2.80 13.90
CA ALA A 144 -4.23 4.01 14.62
C ALA A 144 -5.44 4.78 15.15
N PRO A 145 -5.32 5.46 16.31
CA PRO A 145 -6.33 6.38 16.80
C PRO A 145 -6.37 7.64 15.95
N VAL A 146 -7.58 8.15 15.74
CA VAL A 146 -7.87 9.36 14.95
C VAL A 146 -8.60 10.36 15.84
N ASP A 147 -8.13 11.61 15.86
CA ASP A 147 -8.75 12.67 16.67
C ASP A 147 -10.00 13.24 16.00
N ASP A 148 -10.01 13.34 14.67
CA ASP A 148 -11.18 13.79 13.90
C ASP A 148 -11.32 12.99 12.60
N VAL A 149 -12.34 12.14 12.51
CA VAL A 149 -12.62 11.32 11.32
C VAL A 149 -12.99 12.15 10.08
N THR A 150 -13.33 13.42 10.26
CA THR A 150 -13.63 14.32 9.13
C THR A 150 -12.37 14.81 8.42
N GLU A 151 -11.20 14.67 9.03
CA GLU A 151 -9.89 14.95 8.44
C GLU A 151 -9.38 13.72 7.66
N SER A 152 -10.14 13.33 6.64
CA SER A 152 -9.84 12.20 5.77
C SER A 152 -10.17 12.51 4.32
N VAL A 153 -9.41 11.92 3.39
CA VAL A 153 -9.63 11.99 1.94
C VAL A 153 -9.74 10.59 1.38
N THR A 154 -10.47 10.45 0.29
CA THR A 154 -10.68 9.19 -0.43
C THR A 154 -10.12 9.29 -1.85
N PRO A 155 -10.07 8.21 -2.62
CA PRO A 155 -9.77 8.23 -4.05
C PRO A 155 -10.79 9.00 -4.92
N GLU A 156 -11.86 9.56 -4.36
CA GLU A 156 -12.88 10.27 -5.13
C GLU A 156 -12.29 11.45 -5.91
N LEU A 157 -12.15 11.27 -7.21
CA LEU A 157 -11.49 12.22 -8.10
C LEU A 157 -12.21 13.58 -8.10
N ASN A 158 -11.49 14.65 -7.76
CA ASN A 158 -11.99 16.01 -7.95
C ASN A 158 -11.72 16.45 -9.40
N THR A 159 -12.77 16.85 -10.10
CA THR A 159 -12.74 17.22 -11.53
C THR A 159 -12.84 18.73 -11.76
N SER A 160 -12.58 19.55 -10.76
CA SER A 160 -12.56 21.02 -10.93
C SER A 160 -11.39 21.45 -11.82
N ASP A 161 -11.60 22.48 -12.66
CA ASP A 161 -10.60 22.99 -13.60
C ASP A 161 -9.35 23.60 -12.92
N ASP A 162 -9.46 23.98 -11.65
CA ASP A 162 -8.39 24.53 -10.83
C ASP A 162 -7.59 23.47 -10.04
N THR A 163 -7.75 22.19 -10.41
CA THR A 163 -7.04 21.10 -9.75
C THR A 163 -6.04 20.42 -10.68
N SER A 164 -5.09 19.71 -10.08
CA SER A 164 -4.10 18.88 -10.78
C SER A 164 -3.88 17.58 -10.03
N ILE A 165 -3.56 16.53 -10.78
CA ILE A 165 -3.07 15.29 -10.21
C ILE A 165 -1.55 15.39 -10.09
N LEU A 166 -1.05 15.12 -8.89
CA LEU A 166 0.36 15.05 -8.58
C LEU A 166 0.74 13.62 -8.26
N LEU A 167 1.79 13.13 -8.90
CA LEU A 167 2.39 11.83 -8.58
C LEU A 167 3.52 12.04 -7.57
N ILE A 168 3.40 11.41 -6.41
CA ILE A 168 4.41 11.44 -5.35
C ILE A 168 4.91 10.01 -5.15
N LYS A 169 6.19 9.75 -5.38
CA LYS A 169 6.79 8.41 -5.30
C LYS A 169 7.92 8.38 -4.28
N LEU A 170 8.09 7.23 -3.62
CA LEU A 170 9.21 6.97 -2.73
C LEU A 170 10.55 7.00 -3.48
N ASN A 171 10.57 6.48 -4.70
CA ASN A 171 11.74 6.44 -5.58
C ASN A 171 11.30 6.37 -7.07
N ASN A 172 12.27 6.44 -7.99
CA ASN A 172 12.04 6.36 -9.43
C ASN A 172 12.64 5.08 -10.05
N LYS A 173 12.78 4.00 -9.27
CA LYS A 173 13.41 2.76 -9.75
C LYS A 173 12.52 1.97 -10.69
N ASN A 174 11.20 2.09 -10.56
CA ASN A 174 10.19 1.46 -11.42
C ASN A 174 10.43 -0.05 -11.60
N ARG A 175 10.68 -0.78 -10.51
CA ARG A 175 10.96 -2.22 -10.52
C ARG A 175 9.68 -3.03 -10.73
N LEU A 176 9.75 -4.10 -11.55
CA LEU A 176 8.57 -4.88 -11.95
C LEU A 176 8.58 -6.33 -11.43
N ALA A 177 9.65 -6.83 -10.82
CA ALA A 177 9.68 -8.21 -10.36
C ALA A 177 8.66 -8.43 -9.22
N GLY A 178 7.84 -9.46 -9.34
CA GLY A 178 6.76 -9.77 -8.40
C GLY A 178 5.52 -8.88 -8.53
N SER A 179 5.42 -8.05 -9.58
CA SER A 179 4.23 -7.27 -9.89
C SER A 179 3.18 -8.09 -10.64
N ILE A 180 1.93 -7.66 -10.61
CA ILE A 180 0.85 -8.22 -11.43
C ILE A 180 1.20 -8.17 -12.93
N PHE A 181 1.87 -7.10 -13.36
CA PHE A 181 2.33 -6.99 -14.76
C PHE A 181 3.30 -8.12 -15.14
N SER A 182 4.27 -8.44 -14.26
CA SER A 182 5.22 -9.52 -14.52
C SER A 182 4.54 -10.90 -14.57
N GLU A 183 3.51 -11.10 -13.75
CA GLU A 183 2.73 -12.33 -13.71
C GLU A 183 1.90 -12.51 -14.99
N ILE A 184 1.13 -11.50 -15.38
CA ILE A 184 0.25 -11.56 -16.57
C ILE A 184 1.07 -11.69 -17.87
N THR A 185 2.24 -11.03 -17.97
CA THR A 185 3.10 -11.08 -19.14
C THR A 185 4.07 -12.26 -19.13
N GLU A 186 4.08 -13.06 -18.06
CA GLU A 186 5.03 -14.17 -17.83
C GLU A 186 6.50 -13.73 -17.97
N THR A 187 6.76 -12.41 -17.76
CA THR A 187 8.10 -11.83 -17.94
C THR A 187 8.85 -11.84 -16.61
N LYS A 188 10.04 -12.45 -16.60
CA LYS A 188 10.90 -12.49 -15.41
C LYS A 188 11.76 -11.23 -15.31
N TYR A 189 11.44 -10.40 -14.33
CA TYR A 189 12.27 -9.27 -13.91
C TYR A 189 13.15 -9.65 -12.72
N GLN A 190 14.26 -8.94 -12.52
CA GLN A 190 15.25 -9.30 -11.49
C GLN A 190 15.05 -8.55 -10.17
N HIS A 191 14.53 -7.33 -10.23
CA HIS A 191 14.47 -6.43 -9.08
C HIS A 191 13.03 -6.18 -8.66
N THR A 192 12.75 -6.48 -7.38
CA THR A 192 11.46 -6.22 -6.75
C THR A 192 11.37 -4.79 -6.24
N PRO A 193 10.16 -4.20 -6.18
CA PRO A 193 9.90 -3.05 -5.32
C PRO A 193 10.39 -3.29 -3.89
N ASP A 194 10.85 -2.24 -3.22
CA ASP A 194 11.34 -2.30 -1.84
C ASP A 194 11.37 -0.90 -1.19
N ILE A 195 11.31 -0.86 0.13
CA ILE A 195 11.65 0.33 0.92
C ILE A 195 13.16 0.31 1.17
N ASP A 196 13.91 0.84 0.21
CA ASP A 196 15.38 0.85 0.26
C ASP A 196 15.94 1.81 1.33
N ASP A 197 15.21 2.90 1.60
CA ASP A 197 15.58 3.95 2.55
C ASP A 197 14.39 4.27 3.46
N ILE A 198 14.53 3.90 4.72
CA ILE A 198 13.49 4.04 5.74
C ILE A 198 13.29 5.51 6.13
N GLU A 199 14.36 6.32 6.13
CA GLU A 199 14.24 7.75 6.44
C GLU A 199 13.48 8.50 5.36
N VAL A 200 13.69 8.13 4.09
CA VAL A 200 12.94 8.70 2.97
C VAL A 200 11.47 8.30 3.04
N PHE A 201 11.17 7.04 3.42
CA PHE A 201 9.81 6.59 3.63
C PHE A 201 9.11 7.36 4.78
N GLU A 202 9.79 7.55 5.91
CA GLU A 202 9.26 8.32 7.04
C GLU A 202 8.98 9.78 6.64
N LYS A 203 9.88 10.41 5.86
CA LYS A 203 9.69 11.75 5.32
C LYS A 203 8.51 11.82 4.36
N LEU A 204 8.37 10.84 3.46
CA LEU A 204 7.23 10.74 2.54
C LEU A 204 5.92 10.68 3.33
N PHE A 205 5.80 9.74 4.27
CA PHE A 205 4.61 9.59 5.11
C PHE A 205 4.29 10.89 5.87
N SER A 206 5.26 11.46 6.55
CA SER A 206 5.10 12.71 7.30
C SER A 206 4.72 13.90 6.40
N GLY A 207 5.28 13.96 5.19
CA GLY A 207 4.94 14.96 4.17
C GLY A 207 3.47 14.87 3.77
N ILE A 208 2.98 13.68 3.45
CA ILE A 208 1.55 13.44 3.12
C ILE A 208 0.66 13.85 4.30
N GLN A 209 0.99 13.45 5.54
CA GLN A 209 0.23 13.84 6.72
C GLN A 209 0.17 15.36 6.92
N ASN A 210 1.26 16.09 6.65
CA ASN A 210 1.31 17.54 6.73
C ASN A 210 0.45 18.20 5.64
N LEU A 211 0.46 17.68 4.42
CA LEU A 211 -0.38 18.15 3.32
C LEU A 211 -1.87 17.93 3.60
N LEU A 212 -2.23 16.80 4.19
CA LEU A 212 -3.62 16.52 4.63
C LEU A 212 -4.07 17.50 5.71
N LYS A 213 -3.28 17.65 6.80
CA LYS A 213 -3.56 18.60 7.89
C LYS A 213 -3.73 20.04 7.38
N SER A 214 -2.97 20.40 6.35
CA SER A 214 -3.04 21.73 5.71
C SER A 214 -4.19 21.82 4.69
N LYS A 215 -4.99 20.77 4.51
CA LYS A 215 -6.09 20.68 3.52
C LYS A 215 -5.64 20.96 2.08
N LYS A 216 -4.39 20.60 1.75
CA LYS A 216 -3.81 20.77 0.41
C LYS A 216 -4.10 19.59 -0.49
N ILE A 217 -4.42 18.42 0.06
CA ILE A 217 -4.85 17.23 -0.67
C ILE A 217 -6.37 17.16 -0.66
N LEU A 218 -6.98 17.06 -1.85
CA LEU A 218 -8.43 17.00 -2.05
C LEU A 218 -8.92 15.56 -2.27
N ALA A 219 -8.08 14.73 -2.89
CA ALA A 219 -8.29 13.30 -3.09
C ALA A 219 -6.93 12.61 -3.16
N MET A 220 -6.87 11.36 -2.77
CA MET A 220 -5.62 10.59 -2.80
C MET A 220 -5.91 9.10 -2.94
N HIS A 221 -5.05 8.43 -3.69
CA HIS A 221 -4.97 6.97 -3.75
C HIS A 221 -3.50 6.54 -3.75
N ASP A 222 -3.17 5.46 -3.07
CA ASP A 222 -1.83 4.90 -3.09
C ASP A 222 -1.55 4.14 -4.41
N ILE A 223 -0.28 3.91 -4.69
CA ILE A 223 0.15 3.03 -5.78
C ILE A 223 0.42 1.67 -5.16
N SER A 224 -0.35 0.67 -5.57
CA SER A 224 -0.24 -0.71 -5.12
C SER A 224 -0.29 -1.67 -6.29
N ASP A 225 -1.02 -2.78 -6.19
CA ASP A 225 -1.13 -3.81 -7.21
C ASP A 225 -1.61 -3.28 -8.56
N GLY A 226 -0.87 -3.63 -9.61
CA GLY A 226 -1.11 -3.13 -10.97
C GLY A 226 -0.51 -1.75 -11.25
N GLY A 227 0.11 -1.09 -10.27
CA GLY A 227 0.88 0.14 -10.43
C GLY A 227 0.04 1.40 -10.65
N LEU A 228 0.70 2.45 -11.13
CA LEU A 228 0.10 3.77 -11.33
C LEU A 228 -1.15 3.76 -12.22
N ILE A 229 -1.15 2.94 -13.27
CA ILE A 229 -2.30 2.89 -14.18
C ILE A 229 -3.58 2.42 -13.47
N THR A 230 -3.46 1.41 -12.61
CA THR A 230 -4.58 0.91 -11.80
C THR A 230 -5.07 2.00 -10.83
N THR A 231 -4.18 2.62 -10.09
CA THR A 231 -4.47 3.74 -9.19
C THR A 231 -5.29 4.84 -9.88
N LEU A 232 -4.85 5.28 -11.06
CA LEU A 232 -5.54 6.34 -11.81
C LEU A 232 -6.89 5.91 -12.36
N LEU A 233 -7.01 4.65 -12.83
CA LEU A 233 -8.29 4.11 -13.30
C LEU A 233 -9.30 4.00 -12.16
N GLU A 234 -8.90 3.54 -11.00
CA GLU A 234 -9.77 3.45 -9.82
C GLU A 234 -10.27 4.82 -9.37
N MET A 235 -9.40 5.84 -9.37
CA MET A 235 -9.85 7.22 -9.15
C MET A 235 -10.86 7.69 -10.20
N CYS A 236 -10.67 7.35 -11.48
CA CYS A 236 -11.61 7.68 -12.54
C CYS A 236 -12.97 6.97 -12.36
N PHE A 237 -12.98 5.72 -11.89
CA PHE A 237 -14.21 4.96 -11.67
C PHE A 237 -15.14 5.62 -10.65
N THR A 238 -14.59 6.31 -9.64
CA THR A 238 -15.39 7.01 -8.62
C THR A 238 -16.33 8.06 -9.18
N LYS A 239 -15.99 8.66 -10.31
CA LYS A 239 -16.78 9.70 -11.01
C LYS A 239 -17.28 9.26 -12.40
N LYS A 240 -16.94 8.05 -12.85
CA LYS A 240 -17.19 7.56 -14.22
C LYS A 240 -16.67 8.53 -15.29
N VAL A 241 -15.46 9.03 -15.11
CA VAL A 241 -14.75 9.89 -16.06
C VAL A 241 -13.59 9.16 -16.70
N GLY A 242 -13.14 9.64 -17.84
CA GLY A 242 -11.88 9.22 -18.44
C GLY A 242 -10.73 10.15 -18.07
N MET A 243 -9.51 9.67 -18.30
CA MET A 243 -8.29 10.46 -18.13
C MET A 243 -7.45 10.36 -19.39
N ARG A 244 -6.84 11.47 -19.80
CA ARG A 244 -5.81 11.48 -20.82
C ARG A 244 -4.46 11.69 -20.16
N MET A 245 -3.52 10.82 -20.47
CA MET A 245 -2.15 10.91 -20.04
C MET A 245 -1.24 11.07 -21.26
N ASP A 246 -0.51 12.16 -21.32
CA ASP A 246 0.51 12.38 -22.35
C ASP A 246 1.84 11.92 -21.74
N LEU A 247 2.39 10.84 -22.28
CA LEU A 247 3.68 10.28 -21.86
C LEU A 247 4.72 10.59 -22.94
N ASP A 248 5.92 10.90 -22.51
CA ASP A 248 7.04 11.00 -23.44
C ASP A 248 7.34 9.61 -24.03
N ASP A 249 7.62 9.54 -25.34
CA ASP A 249 7.94 8.31 -26.09
C ASP A 249 9.28 7.67 -25.66
N SER A 250 9.70 7.88 -24.44
CA SER A 250 10.91 7.34 -23.87
C SER A 250 10.76 5.86 -23.49
N SER A 251 11.82 5.10 -23.62
CA SER A 251 11.95 3.73 -23.10
C SER A 251 11.53 3.69 -21.61
N GLY A 252 10.69 2.70 -21.22
CA GLY A 252 10.32 2.50 -19.83
C GLY A 252 8.89 2.89 -19.48
N VAL A 253 8.00 3.03 -20.45
CA VAL A 253 6.56 3.34 -20.21
C VAL A 253 5.89 2.24 -19.38
N ASN A 254 6.18 0.97 -19.65
CA ASN A 254 5.61 -0.13 -18.89
C ASN A 254 6.12 -0.11 -17.44
N GLU A 255 7.41 0.11 -17.25
CA GLU A 255 8.00 0.23 -15.91
C GLU A 255 7.41 1.41 -15.14
N PHE A 256 7.15 2.52 -15.79
CA PHE A 256 6.52 3.69 -15.17
C PHE A 256 5.07 3.45 -14.79
N LEU A 257 4.28 2.82 -15.68
CA LEU A 257 2.84 2.62 -15.49
C LEU A 257 2.50 1.46 -14.56
N PHE A 258 3.26 0.36 -14.62
CA PHE A 258 2.91 -0.90 -13.95
C PHE A 258 3.82 -1.24 -12.76
N SER A 259 4.81 -0.39 -12.45
CA SER A 259 5.62 -0.58 -11.25
C SER A 259 4.78 -0.35 -9.99
N GLU A 260 4.91 -1.29 -9.06
CA GLU A 260 4.23 -1.27 -7.76
C GLU A 260 5.11 -0.68 -6.65
N GLU A 261 5.96 0.29 -7.01
CA GLU A 261 6.73 1.07 -6.04
C GLU A 261 5.81 1.95 -5.20
N ILE A 262 6.15 2.13 -3.93
CA ILE A 262 5.36 2.98 -3.03
C ILE A 262 5.25 4.40 -3.57
N GLY A 263 4.03 4.89 -3.61
CA GLY A 263 3.71 6.23 -4.05
C GLY A 263 2.22 6.55 -3.92
N PHE A 264 1.85 7.73 -4.37
CA PHE A 264 0.49 8.24 -4.32
C PHE A 264 0.15 9.04 -5.58
N ALA A 265 -1.06 8.87 -6.08
CA ALA A 265 -1.71 9.85 -6.94
C ALA A 265 -2.57 10.77 -6.06
N THR A 266 -2.23 12.05 -6.02
CA THR A 266 -2.92 13.04 -5.19
C THR A 266 -3.53 14.13 -6.03
N VAL A 267 -4.72 14.61 -5.66
CA VAL A 267 -5.35 15.77 -6.29
C VAL A 267 -5.15 16.98 -5.39
N SER A 268 -4.66 18.06 -5.97
CA SER A 268 -4.43 19.32 -5.27
C SER A 268 -4.80 20.52 -6.14
N TYR A 269 -4.94 21.71 -5.56
CA TYR A 269 -5.17 22.95 -6.32
C TYR A 269 -3.95 23.32 -7.17
N THR A 270 -4.17 23.82 -8.39
CA THR A 270 -3.09 24.17 -9.35
C THR A 270 -2.14 25.26 -8.86
N HIS A 271 -2.62 26.18 -8.03
CA HIS A 271 -1.79 27.28 -7.49
C HIS A 271 -0.75 26.82 -6.46
N LEU A 272 -0.80 25.57 -5.99
CA LEU A 272 0.20 25.00 -5.08
C LEU A 272 1.46 24.50 -5.80
N ARG A 273 1.47 24.49 -7.13
CA ARG A 273 2.56 23.92 -7.96
C ARG A 273 3.91 24.64 -7.85
N ALA A 274 3.96 25.89 -7.44
CA ALA A 274 5.12 26.75 -7.73
C ALA A 274 6.18 26.83 -6.61
N HIS A 275 5.92 26.38 -5.38
CA HIS A 275 6.80 26.70 -4.25
C HIS A 275 7.28 25.54 -3.35
N GLU A 276 6.88 24.30 -3.59
CA GLU A 276 7.11 23.21 -2.63
C GLU A 276 8.00 22.05 -3.12
N THR A 277 8.64 22.16 -4.29
CA THR A 277 9.52 21.10 -4.84
C THR A 277 11.02 21.37 -4.62
N SER A 278 11.38 22.39 -3.87
CA SER A 278 12.79 22.71 -3.56
C SER A 278 13.02 22.71 -2.05
N GLY A 279 13.36 21.54 -1.52
CA GLY A 279 13.76 21.38 -0.13
C GLY A 279 14.27 19.97 0.13
#